data_a2b663d220cba4bfa5314a7ab7331ce3
#
_entry.id   a2b663d220cba4bfa5314a7ab7331ce3
#
_cell.length_a   1.000
_cell.length_b   1.000
_cell.length_c   1.000
_cell.angle_alpha   90.00
_cell.angle_beta   90.00
_cell.angle_gamma   90.00
#
_symmetry.space_group_name_H-M   'P 1'
#
loop_
_entity.id
_entity.type
_entity.pdbx_description
1 polymer ?
#
loop_
_entity_poly.entity_id
_entity_poly.type
_entity_poly.pdbx_seq_one_letter_code
_entity_poly.pdbx_strand_id
1 'polypeptide(L)'
;VNLGQGLQGAIPNLNVTTSGRPGTGSSFNIRGTTALSGSSPLVLVDGVEMDPNLINPQDVKSVSVLKDAASAAIYGTRAAYGVVLITTKGGRKDQPTQVSFDASVSFNGPTTRPTYMNSMEWVNWMNTAEYNTSGRALYSEFDEEFMEHVQAYYNDPANNSPVYVSSNPNLSKNGTRYSYCGNTDWMEEMYKKTYPVQNYGVNISGGTKKATYYTSLGYLNQG
;
A
#
# COMPACT_ATOMS: atom_id res chain seq x y z
N VAL A 1 3.58 -10.34 -0.18
CA VAL A 1 4.28 -9.88 1.04
C VAL A 1 5.71 -9.61 0.63
N ASN A 2 6.21 -8.39 0.84
CA ASN A 2 7.60 -8.09 0.55
C ASN A 2 8.49 -8.49 1.76
N LEU A 3 9.81 -8.59 1.54
CA LEU A 3 10.76 -9.00 2.57
C LEU A 3 10.65 -8.14 3.85
N GLY A 4 10.48 -6.84 3.70
CA GLY A 4 10.34 -5.93 4.84
C GLY A 4 9.13 -6.23 5.70
N GLN A 5 7.98 -6.51 5.10
CA GLN A 5 6.76 -6.89 5.85
C GLN A 5 6.96 -8.18 6.65
N GLY A 6 7.68 -9.16 6.08
CA GLY A 6 8.01 -10.39 6.78
C GLY A 6 9.01 -10.23 7.93
N LEU A 7 9.85 -9.21 7.86
CA LEU A 7 10.86 -8.90 8.88
C LEU A 7 10.34 -7.97 9.98
N GLN A 8 9.20 -7.31 9.77
CA GLN A 8 8.61 -6.39 10.74
C GLN A 8 8.26 -7.11 12.03
N GLY A 9 8.86 -6.70 13.14
CA GLY A 9 8.68 -7.33 14.45
C GLY A 9 9.37 -8.68 14.64
N ALA A 10 9.96 -9.28 13.59
CA ALA A 10 10.65 -10.57 13.69
C ALA A 10 12.09 -10.43 14.18
N ILE A 11 12.73 -9.29 13.92
CA ILE A 11 14.13 -9.04 14.27
C ILE A 11 14.21 -7.92 15.31
N PRO A 12 14.79 -8.18 16.49
CA PRO A 12 14.98 -7.15 17.51
C PRO A 12 15.84 -5.99 16.99
N ASN A 13 15.42 -4.77 17.28
CA ASN A 13 16.08 -3.52 16.89
C ASN A 13 16.11 -3.22 15.37
N LEU A 14 15.36 -3.92 14.56
CA LEU A 14 15.12 -3.57 13.18
C LEU A 14 13.72 -2.96 13.05
N ASN A 15 13.65 -1.65 12.86
CA ASN A 15 12.41 -0.97 12.54
C ASN A 15 12.17 -1.00 11.04
N VAL A 16 11.06 -1.57 10.63
CA VAL A 16 10.66 -1.63 9.23
C VAL A 16 9.42 -0.76 9.04
N THR A 17 9.53 0.21 8.16
CA THR A 17 8.40 1.05 7.78
C THR A 17 7.89 0.63 6.41
N THR A 18 6.62 0.31 6.33
CA THR A 18 5.93 -0.06 5.09
C THR A 18 4.77 0.88 4.87
N SER A 19 4.52 1.29 3.65
CA SER A 19 3.42 2.21 3.33
C SER A 19 2.05 1.52 3.28
N GLY A 20 1.98 0.20 3.40
CA GLY A 20 0.75 -0.58 3.27
C GLY A 20 0.16 -0.63 1.85
N ARG A 21 0.72 0.10 0.89
CA ARG A 21 0.28 0.06 -0.50
C ARG A 21 0.94 -1.11 -1.23
N PRO A 22 0.20 -1.89 -2.05
CA PRO A 22 0.77 -2.91 -2.91
C PRO A 22 1.86 -2.34 -3.82
N GLY A 23 2.96 -3.10 -3.98
CA GLY A 23 4.08 -2.70 -4.86
C GLY A 23 5.03 -1.63 -4.29
N THR A 24 4.77 -1.08 -3.11
CA THR A 24 5.70 -0.14 -2.47
C THR A 24 6.76 -0.88 -1.66
N GLY A 25 7.98 -0.38 -1.73
CA GLY A 25 9.10 -0.90 -0.96
C GLY A 25 8.97 -0.62 0.55
N SER A 26 9.76 -1.35 1.32
CA SER A 26 9.93 -1.14 2.75
C SER A 26 11.23 -0.41 3.01
N SER A 27 11.27 0.45 4.02
CA SER A 27 12.50 1.07 4.50
C SER A 27 12.92 0.47 5.83
N PHE A 28 14.24 0.32 6.02
CA PHE A 28 14.84 -0.24 7.21
C PHE A 28 15.49 0.86 8.05
N ASN A 29 15.36 0.76 9.36
CA ASN A 29 16.01 1.63 10.32
C ASN A 29 16.42 0.84 11.58
N ILE A 30 17.66 0.98 12.04
CA ILE A 30 18.18 0.26 13.19
C ILE A 30 18.26 1.15 14.44
N ARG A 31 18.57 2.43 14.28
CA ARG A 31 18.85 3.34 15.41
C ARG A 31 17.89 4.53 15.53
N GLY A 32 16.77 4.49 14.85
CA GLY A 32 15.84 5.64 14.77
C GLY A 32 16.35 6.74 13.83
N THR A 33 15.61 7.84 13.75
CA THR A 33 15.96 9.00 12.93
C THR A 33 16.94 9.89 13.67
N THR A 34 18.22 9.55 13.64
CA THR A 34 19.27 10.29 14.37
C THR A 34 20.01 11.33 13.53
N ALA A 35 19.72 11.39 12.22
CA ALA A 35 20.36 12.35 11.31
C ALA A 35 19.33 13.07 10.43
N LEU A 36 19.59 14.37 10.19
CA LEU A 36 18.79 15.23 9.30
C LEU A 36 18.79 14.77 7.84
N SER A 37 19.80 13.99 7.43
CA SER A 37 20.00 13.54 6.03
C SER A 37 19.57 12.09 5.76
N GLY A 38 18.83 11.46 6.71
CA GLY A 38 18.44 10.06 6.60
C GLY A 38 19.45 9.12 7.28
N SER A 39 18.95 7.99 7.77
CA SER A 39 19.74 7.02 8.55
C SER A 39 19.43 5.59 8.12
N SER A 40 19.54 5.32 6.80
CA SER A 40 19.34 3.96 6.27
C SER A 40 20.55 3.08 6.62
N PRO A 41 20.34 1.85 7.13
CA PRO A 41 21.43 0.91 7.32
C PRO A 41 21.96 0.42 5.97
N LEU A 42 23.22 -0.03 5.96
CA LEU A 42 23.80 -0.71 4.81
C LEU A 42 23.16 -2.10 4.69
N VAL A 43 22.57 -2.43 3.56
CA VAL A 43 21.96 -3.74 3.29
C VAL A 43 22.88 -4.51 2.37
N LEU A 44 23.32 -5.68 2.82
CA LEU A 44 24.18 -6.58 2.05
C LEU A 44 23.47 -7.92 1.84
N VAL A 45 23.39 -8.34 0.59
CA VAL A 45 22.88 -9.64 0.17
C VAL A 45 24.02 -10.47 -0.33
N ASP A 46 24.32 -11.55 0.38
CA ASP A 46 25.49 -12.41 0.12
C ASP A 46 26.80 -11.61 -0.02
N GLY A 47 26.92 -10.51 0.75
CA GLY A 47 28.09 -9.63 0.75
C GLY A 47 28.06 -8.49 -0.28
N VAL A 48 27.06 -8.41 -1.13
CA VAL A 48 26.90 -7.34 -2.12
C VAL A 48 25.81 -6.36 -1.67
N GLU A 49 26.07 -5.06 -1.79
CA GLU A 49 25.06 -4.04 -1.51
C GLU A 49 23.93 -4.09 -2.54
N MET A 50 22.72 -4.29 -2.06
CA MET A 50 21.54 -4.43 -2.90
C MET A 50 20.28 -3.90 -2.19
N ASP A 51 19.30 -3.44 -2.97
CA ASP A 51 17.99 -3.09 -2.45
C ASP A 51 17.24 -4.35 -1.97
N PRO A 52 16.89 -4.45 -0.68
CA PRO A 52 16.17 -5.60 -0.13
C PRO A 52 14.78 -5.80 -0.75
N ASN A 53 14.21 -4.78 -1.36
CA ASN A 53 12.90 -4.87 -2.02
C ASN A 53 12.93 -5.69 -3.32
N LEU A 54 14.11 -5.91 -3.89
CA LEU A 54 14.29 -6.71 -5.10
C LEU A 54 14.41 -8.22 -4.81
N ILE A 55 14.50 -8.61 -3.53
CA ILE A 55 14.72 -10.00 -3.15
C ILE A 55 13.39 -10.70 -2.90
N ASN A 56 13.23 -11.86 -3.48
CA ASN A 56 12.10 -12.72 -3.12
C ASN A 56 12.27 -13.24 -1.67
N PRO A 57 11.33 -12.96 -0.76
CA PRO A 57 11.39 -13.45 0.61
C PRO A 57 11.59 -14.95 0.75
N GLN A 58 11.10 -15.72 -0.22
CA GLN A 58 11.24 -17.18 -0.24
C GLN A 58 12.68 -17.66 -0.46
N ASP A 59 13.53 -16.81 -1.04
CA ASP A 59 14.94 -17.15 -1.29
C ASP A 59 15.85 -16.81 -0.12
N VAL A 60 15.32 -16.12 0.90
CA VAL A 60 16.10 -15.77 2.09
C VAL A 60 16.25 -16.96 3.00
N LYS A 61 17.51 -17.23 3.40
CA LYS A 61 17.88 -18.25 4.36
C LYS A 61 17.95 -17.68 5.77
N SER A 62 18.60 -16.53 5.94
CA SER A 62 18.77 -15.86 7.23
C SER A 62 19.01 -14.38 7.05
N VAL A 63 18.60 -13.62 8.07
CA VAL A 63 18.88 -12.18 8.17
C VAL A 63 19.55 -11.93 9.50
N SER A 64 20.67 -11.20 9.48
CA SER A 64 21.43 -10.79 10.66
C SER A 64 21.59 -9.28 10.68
N VAL A 65 21.45 -8.66 11.86
CA VAL A 65 21.59 -7.23 12.01
C VAL A 65 22.78 -6.90 12.89
N LEU A 66 23.76 -6.18 12.34
CA LEU A 66 24.92 -5.67 13.05
C LEU A 66 24.63 -4.24 13.50
N LYS A 67 24.37 -4.09 14.78
CA LYS A 67 24.04 -2.78 15.38
C LYS A 67 25.25 -2.13 16.10
N ASP A 68 26.24 -2.94 16.46
CA ASP A 68 27.38 -2.47 17.22
C ASP A 68 28.47 -1.90 16.29
N ALA A 69 29.07 -0.79 16.69
CA ALA A 69 30.10 -0.13 15.91
C ALA A 69 31.31 -1.03 15.63
N ALA A 70 31.68 -1.89 16.58
CA ALA A 70 32.78 -2.84 16.42
C ALA A 70 32.49 -3.90 15.33
N SER A 71 31.26 -4.46 15.33
CA SER A 71 30.84 -5.44 14.33
C SER A 71 30.66 -4.82 12.93
N ALA A 72 30.26 -3.55 12.89
CA ALA A 72 30.05 -2.82 11.65
C ALA A 72 31.34 -2.21 11.05
N ALA A 73 32.41 -2.11 11.86
CA ALA A 73 33.66 -1.45 11.47
C ALA A 73 34.31 -2.02 10.19
N ILE A 74 34.17 -3.33 9.95
CA ILE A 74 34.69 -3.98 8.75
C ILE A 74 34.07 -3.48 7.45
N TYR A 75 32.89 -2.83 7.53
CA TYR A 75 32.17 -2.26 6.39
C TYR A 75 32.41 -0.75 6.22
N GLY A 76 33.28 -0.17 7.07
CA GLY A 76 33.71 1.24 6.98
C GLY A 76 32.62 2.24 7.36
N THR A 77 32.77 3.47 6.87
CA THR A 77 31.89 4.61 7.19
C THR A 77 30.44 4.43 6.73
N ARG A 78 30.19 3.60 5.71
CA ARG A 78 28.85 3.30 5.20
C ARG A 78 28.00 2.52 6.19
N ALA A 79 28.63 1.85 7.14
CA ALA A 79 27.95 1.08 8.19
C ALA A 79 27.65 1.87 9.45
N ALA A 80 27.80 3.21 9.44
CA ALA A 80 27.59 4.07 10.60
C ALA A 80 26.18 3.92 11.22
N TYR A 81 25.17 3.62 10.40
CA TYR A 81 23.79 3.41 10.83
C TYR A 81 23.42 1.94 11.05
N GLY A 82 24.44 1.04 11.05
CA GLY A 82 24.26 -0.40 11.16
C GLY A 82 24.27 -1.11 9.82
N VAL A 83 24.33 -2.44 9.89
CA VAL A 83 24.36 -3.31 8.69
C VAL A 83 23.30 -4.40 8.81
N VAL A 84 22.55 -4.62 7.74
CA VAL A 84 21.64 -5.75 7.58
C VAL A 84 22.28 -6.73 6.62
N LEU A 85 22.60 -7.92 7.12
CA LEU A 85 23.17 -9.01 6.33
C LEU A 85 22.05 -9.99 5.95
N ILE A 86 21.78 -10.13 4.68
CA ILE A 86 20.83 -11.09 4.14
C ILE A 86 21.62 -12.18 3.46
N THR A 87 21.41 -13.42 3.90
CA THR A 87 21.99 -14.61 3.27
C THR A 87 20.90 -15.35 2.52
N THR A 88 21.13 -15.64 1.25
CA THR A 88 20.18 -16.38 0.43
C THR A 88 20.36 -17.90 0.58
N LYS A 89 19.36 -18.65 0.14
CA LYS A 89 19.43 -20.10 0.05
C LYS A 89 20.44 -20.49 -1.02
N GLY A 90 21.21 -21.52 -0.77
CA GLY A 90 22.19 -22.07 -1.71
C GLY A 90 22.06 -23.58 -1.84
N GLY A 91 22.65 -24.14 -2.87
CA GLY A 91 22.81 -25.60 -3.01
C GLY A 91 23.75 -26.15 -1.96
N ARG A 92 23.60 -27.43 -1.65
CA ARG A 92 24.48 -28.18 -0.76
C ARG A 92 25.33 -29.14 -1.56
N LYS A 93 26.62 -29.33 -1.13
CA LYS A 93 27.49 -30.29 -1.74
C LYS A 93 26.97 -31.71 -1.56
N ASP A 94 27.21 -32.55 -2.57
CA ASP A 94 26.90 -33.99 -2.54
C ASP A 94 25.39 -34.28 -2.28
N GLN A 95 24.51 -33.42 -2.76
CA GLN A 95 23.08 -33.63 -2.69
C GLN A 95 22.45 -33.80 -4.07
N PRO A 96 21.52 -34.77 -4.24
CA PRO A 96 20.77 -34.92 -5.46
C PRO A 96 19.92 -33.64 -5.70
N THR A 97 19.59 -33.40 -6.96
CA THR A 97 18.74 -32.32 -7.35
C THR A 97 17.36 -32.41 -6.64
N GLN A 98 17.02 -31.38 -5.94
CA GLN A 98 15.70 -31.21 -5.32
C GLN A 98 14.95 -30.12 -6.03
N VAL A 99 13.71 -30.42 -6.38
CA VAL A 99 12.76 -29.45 -6.95
C VAL A 99 11.66 -29.25 -5.93
N SER A 100 11.43 -28.00 -5.54
CA SER A 100 10.30 -27.61 -4.70
C SER A 100 9.39 -26.67 -5.46
N PHE A 101 8.09 -26.87 -5.28
CA PHE A 101 7.04 -26.02 -5.83
C PHE A 101 6.17 -25.53 -4.67
N ASP A 102 6.04 -24.22 -4.58
CA ASP A 102 5.21 -23.55 -3.59
C ASP A 102 4.10 -22.77 -4.30
N ALA A 103 2.85 -22.98 -3.88
CA ALA A 103 1.72 -22.24 -4.42
C ALA A 103 0.85 -21.75 -3.27
N SER A 104 0.47 -20.48 -3.30
CA SER A 104 -0.48 -19.93 -2.35
C SER A 104 -1.45 -18.97 -3.04
N VAL A 105 -2.71 -19.07 -2.65
CA VAL A 105 -3.77 -18.15 -3.05
C VAL A 105 -4.39 -17.60 -1.78
N SER A 106 -4.44 -16.29 -1.67
CA SER A 106 -5.09 -15.60 -0.56
C SER A 106 -6.08 -14.57 -1.09
N PHE A 107 -7.13 -14.32 -0.32
CA PHE A 107 -8.10 -13.27 -0.61
C PHE A 107 -7.88 -12.14 0.38
N ASN A 108 -7.47 -11.01 -0.13
CA ASN A 108 -7.19 -9.83 0.69
C ASN A 108 -8.27 -8.78 0.48
N GLY A 109 -8.49 -7.97 1.50
CA GLY A 109 -9.42 -6.85 1.43
C GLY A 109 -9.03 -5.77 2.43
N PRO A 110 -9.58 -4.56 2.30
CA PRO A 110 -9.30 -3.49 3.26
C PRO A 110 -9.85 -3.87 4.64
N THR A 111 -9.02 -3.77 5.66
CA THR A 111 -9.37 -4.06 7.05
C THR A 111 -10.36 -3.04 7.61
N THR A 112 -10.21 -1.78 7.20
CA THR A 112 -11.08 -0.68 7.58
C THR A 112 -11.38 0.15 6.36
N ARG A 113 -12.65 0.46 6.14
CA ARG A 113 -13.09 1.40 5.11
C ARG A 113 -13.63 2.65 5.80
N PRO A 114 -13.17 3.84 5.46
CA PRO A 114 -13.83 5.05 5.94
C PRO A 114 -15.25 5.11 5.38
N THR A 115 -16.19 5.51 6.21
CA THR A 115 -17.56 5.80 5.78
C THR A 115 -17.60 7.26 5.39
N TYR A 116 -17.99 7.53 4.17
CA TYR A 116 -18.22 8.90 3.71
C TYR A 116 -19.67 9.30 3.92
N MET A 117 -19.88 10.61 4.01
CA MET A 117 -21.22 11.18 4.04
C MET A 117 -21.95 10.85 2.73
N ASN A 118 -23.21 10.51 2.83
CA ASN A 118 -24.09 10.47 1.66
C ASN A 118 -24.40 11.89 1.17
N SER A 119 -25.05 12.01 -0.01
CA SER A 119 -25.33 13.33 -0.61
C SER A 119 -26.16 14.23 0.29
N MET A 120 -27.16 13.70 1.02
CA MET A 120 -27.97 14.49 1.93
C MET A 120 -27.18 14.96 3.16
N GLU A 121 -26.37 14.10 3.75
CA GLU A 121 -25.50 14.46 4.88
C GLU A 121 -24.49 15.53 4.47
N TRP A 122 -23.89 15.38 3.28
CA TRP A 122 -22.97 16.38 2.74
C TRP A 122 -23.62 17.74 2.53
N VAL A 123 -24.77 17.77 1.89
CA VAL A 123 -25.49 19.02 1.63
C VAL A 123 -25.90 19.71 2.94
N ASN A 124 -26.41 18.95 3.91
CA ASN A 124 -26.77 19.47 5.22
C ASN A 124 -25.55 20.01 5.98
N TRP A 125 -24.42 19.33 5.87
CA TRP A 125 -23.16 19.78 6.48
C TRP A 125 -22.69 21.11 5.86
N MET A 126 -22.73 21.21 4.53
CA MET A 126 -22.34 22.44 3.81
C MET A 126 -23.28 23.61 4.14
N ASN A 127 -24.60 23.39 4.18
CA ASN A 127 -25.55 24.42 4.56
C ASN A 127 -25.36 24.87 6.02
N THR A 128 -25.06 23.95 6.93
CA THR A 128 -24.74 24.29 8.32
C THR A 128 -23.46 25.12 8.42
N ALA A 129 -22.43 24.77 7.65
CA ALA A 129 -21.18 25.51 7.60
C ALA A 129 -21.37 26.93 7.06
N GLU A 130 -22.18 27.08 5.99
CA GLU A 130 -22.51 28.37 5.42
C GLU A 130 -23.29 29.23 6.42
N TYR A 131 -24.30 28.66 7.10
CA TYR A 131 -25.08 29.38 8.12
C TYR A 131 -24.16 29.88 9.25
N ASN A 132 -23.26 29.07 9.73
CA ASN A 132 -22.33 29.45 10.81
C ASN A 132 -21.29 30.50 10.38
N THR A 133 -21.01 30.61 9.07
CA THR A 133 -19.99 31.50 8.54
C THR A 133 -20.60 32.84 8.08
N SER A 134 -21.71 32.78 7.34
CA SER A 134 -22.30 33.95 6.66
C SER A 134 -23.72 34.30 7.12
N GLY A 135 -24.37 33.43 7.90
CA GLY A 135 -25.76 33.54 8.31
C GLY A 135 -26.76 33.18 7.21
N ARG A 136 -26.32 32.69 6.05
CA ARG A 136 -27.20 32.24 4.97
C ARG A 136 -27.73 30.84 5.24
N ALA A 137 -29.02 30.62 4.94
CA ALA A 137 -29.63 29.31 5.18
C ALA A 137 -29.14 28.21 4.24
N LEU A 138 -28.75 28.57 3.03
CA LEU A 138 -28.29 27.65 2.01
C LEU A 138 -26.92 28.08 1.46
N TYR A 139 -26.09 27.11 1.16
CA TYR A 139 -24.84 27.30 0.40
C TYR A 139 -25.22 27.79 -1.01
N SER A 140 -24.43 28.68 -1.58
CA SER A 140 -24.75 29.38 -2.85
C SER A 140 -24.98 28.43 -4.04
N GLU A 141 -24.44 27.23 -3.99
CA GLU A 141 -24.61 26.20 -5.03
C GLU A 141 -25.76 25.25 -4.73
N PHE A 142 -26.31 25.22 -3.49
CA PHE A 142 -27.39 24.35 -3.04
C PHE A 142 -28.66 25.16 -2.77
N ASP A 143 -29.25 25.67 -3.86
CA ASP A 143 -30.51 26.36 -3.81
C ASP A 143 -31.70 25.39 -3.57
N GLU A 144 -32.89 25.92 -3.49
CA GLU A 144 -34.10 25.12 -3.26
C GLU A 144 -34.33 24.08 -4.35
N GLU A 145 -34.07 24.45 -5.62
CA GLU A 145 -34.17 23.53 -6.76
C GLU A 145 -33.19 22.33 -6.60
N PHE A 146 -31.95 22.62 -6.20
CA PHE A 146 -30.97 21.56 -5.94
C PHE A 146 -31.39 20.63 -4.79
N MET A 147 -31.91 21.22 -3.69
CA MET A 147 -32.38 20.45 -2.54
C MET A 147 -33.56 19.54 -2.89
N GLU A 148 -34.49 19.98 -3.71
CA GLU A 148 -35.60 19.13 -4.20
C GLU A 148 -35.09 17.97 -5.02
N HIS A 149 -34.17 18.21 -5.94
CA HIS A 149 -33.56 17.14 -6.79
C HIS A 149 -32.74 16.13 -5.99
N VAL A 150 -31.90 16.59 -5.07
CA VAL A 150 -31.12 15.72 -4.19
C VAL A 150 -32.04 14.84 -3.34
N GLN A 151 -33.07 15.41 -2.74
CA GLN A 151 -34.03 14.68 -1.91
C GLN A 151 -34.84 13.68 -2.73
N ALA A 152 -35.29 14.06 -3.92
CA ALA A 152 -36.03 13.18 -4.81
C ALA A 152 -35.16 11.98 -5.26
N TYR A 153 -33.93 12.25 -5.68
CA TYR A 153 -33.00 11.20 -6.08
C TYR A 153 -32.62 10.30 -4.90
N TYR A 154 -32.35 10.86 -3.72
CA TYR A 154 -32.00 10.08 -2.54
C TYR A 154 -33.12 9.12 -2.13
N ASN A 155 -34.38 9.56 -2.22
CA ASN A 155 -35.53 8.73 -1.85
C ASN A 155 -35.88 7.68 -2.89
N ASP A 156 -35.75 8.00 -4.18
CA ASP A 156 -36.10 7.10 -5.28
C ASP A 156 -35.15 7.29 -6.48
N PRO A 157 -33.95 6.70 -6.44
CA PRO A 157 -32.96 6.82 -7.50
C PRO A 157 -33.37 6.15 -8.81
N ALA A 158 -34.33 5.23 -8.78
CA ALA A 158 -34.79 4.51 -9.98
C ALA A 158 -35.65 5.39 -10.90
N ASN A 159 -36.43 6.30 -10.33
CA ASN A 159 -37.36 7.15 -11.05
C ASN A 159 -36.90 8.62 -11.20
N ASN A 160 -35.80 8.99 -10.58
CA ASN A 160 -35.22 10.32 -10.65
C ASN A 160 -33.88 10.34 -11.35
N SER A 161 -33.59 11.39 -12.10
CA SER A 161 -32.29 11.55 -12.75
C SER A 161 -31.26 12.13 -11.77
N PRO A 162 -30.02 11.60 -11.73
CA PRO A 162 -28.96 12.21 -10.95
C PRO A 162 -28.43 13.52 -11.56
N VAL A 163 -28.88 13.84 -12.78
CA VAL A 163 -28.45 15.04 -13.52
C VAL A 163 -29.68 15.79 -13.94
N TYR A 164 -29.70 17.10 -13.67
CA TYR A 164 -30.76 18.00 -14.12
C TYR A 164 -30.17 19.31 -14.66
N VAL A 165 -31.01 20.08 -15.35
CA VAL A 165 -30.64 21.40 -15.85
C VAL A 165 -31.01 22.43 -14.80
N SER A 166 -30.01 23.05 -14.17
CA SER A 166 -30.25 24.06 -13.13
C SER A 166 -30.61 25.41 -13.73
N SER A 167 -31.61 26.03 -13.11
CA SER A 167 -32.03 27.42 -13.38
C SER A 167 -31.20 28.44 -12.58
N ASN A 168 -30.31 28.01 -11.67
CA ASN A 168 -29.57 28.90 -10.79
C ASN A 168 -28.58 29.80 -11.57
N PRO A 169 -28.78 31.13 -11.55
CA PRO A 169 -27.94 32.06 -12.30
C PRO A 169 -26.50 32.14 -11.74
N ASN A 170 -26.29 31.76 -10.47
CA ASN A 170 -24.96 31.77 -9.85
C ASN A 170 -24.07 30.62 -10.35
N LEU A 171 -24.66 29.56 -10.85
CA LEU A 171 -23.96 28.39 -11.36
C LEU A 171 -23.63 28.49 -12.84
N SER A 172 -24.30 29.34 -13.59
CA SER A 172 -24.09 29.50 -15.03
C SER A 172 -23.83 30.93 -15.45
N LYS A 173 -22.63 31.22 -15.92
CA LYS A 173 -22.30 32.51 -16.54
C LYS A 173 -22.83 32.62 -17.98
N ASN A 174 -23.19 31.51 -18.64
CA ASN A 174 -23.51 31.44 -20.06
C ASN A 174 -24.80 30.64 -20.40
N GLY A 175 -25.78 30.61 -19.51
CA GLY A 175 -27.06 29.94 -19.78
C GLY A 175 -27.21 28.59 -19.07
N THR A 176 -27.34 27.49 -19.78
CA THR A 176 -27.70 26.20 -19.23
C THR A 176 -26.52 25.50 -18.53
N ARG A 177 -26.71 25.14 -17.28
CA ARG A 177 -25.74 24.29 -16.56
C ARG A 177 -26.40 22.98 -16.10
N TYR A 178 -25.70 21.90 -16.33
CA TYR A 178 -26.06 20.60 -15.73
C TYR A 178 -25.53 20.53 -14.30
N SER A 179 -26.42 20.23 -13.36
CA SER A 179 -26.09 19.95 -11.97
C SER A 179 -26.22 18.47 -11.69
N TYR A 180 -25.36 17.96 -10.82
CA TYR A 180 -25.33 16.56 -10.44
C TYR A 180 -25.75 16.41 -8.98
N CYS A 181 -26.84 15.66 -8.76
CA CYS A 181 -27.43 15.43 -7.43
C CYS A 181 -27.41 13.93 -7.02
N GLY A 182 -26.56 13.15 -7.67
CA GLY A 182 -26.45 11.72 -7.39
C GLY A 182 -25.90 11.40 -6.01
N ASN A 183 -26.12 10.16 -5.59
CA ASN A 183 -25.63 9.60 -4.34
C ASN A 183 -24.79 8.34 -4.61
N THR A 184 -23.54 8.54 -4.97
CA THR A 184 -22.61 7.45 -5.32
C THR A 184 -21.72 7.13 -4.12
N ASP A 185 -21.69 5.87 -3.70
CA ASP A 185 -20.69 5.40 -2.76
C ASP A 185 -19.37 5.14 -3.51
N TRP A 186 -18.53 6.17 -3.53
CA TRP A 186 -17.23 6.11 -4.20
C TRP A 186 -16.28 5.07 -3.61
N MET A 187 -16.47 4.70 -2.34
CA MET A 187 -15.66 3.65 -1.74
C MET A 187 -16.04 2.27 -2.27
N GLU A 188 -17.33 2.04 -2.52
CA GLU A 188 -17.80 0.77 -3.09
C GLU A 188 -17.41 0.65 -4.57
N GLU A 189 -17.48 1.76 -5.30
CA GLU A 189 -17.10 1.81 -6.72
C GLU A 189 -15.59 1.68 -6.95
N MET A 190 -14.78 2.36 -6.16
CA MET A 190 -13.33 2.41 -6.35
C MET A 190 -12.58 1.23 -5.71
N TYR A 191 -13.09 0.67 -4.61
CA TYR A 191 -12.39 -0.34 -3.84
C TYR A 191 -13.14 -1.67 -3.83
N LYS A 192 -12.54 -2.68 -4.40
CA LYS A 192 -13.07 -4.04 -4.29
C LYS A 192 -13.10 -4.51 -2.84
N LYS A 193 -14.17 -5.20 -2.44
CA LYS A 193 -14.30 -5.78 -1.09
C LYS A 193 -13.22 -6.83 -0.85
N THR A 194 -12.90 -7.62 -1.86
CA THR A 194 -11.85 -8.63 -1.83
C THR A 194 -11.18 -8.74 -3.19
N TYR A 195 -9.89 -9.06 -3.16
CA TYR A 195 -9.13 -9.37 -4.38
C TYR A 195 -8.22 -10.58 -4.14
N PRO A 196 -8.03 -11.43 -5.14
CA PRO A 196 -7.13 -12.57 -5.03
C PRO A 196 -5.67 -12.12 -5.12
N VAL A 197 -4.83 -12.69 -4.27
CA VAL A 197 -3.39 -12.61 -4.37
C VAL A 197 -2.86 -14.01 -4.62
N GLN A 198 -2.14 -14.18 -5.71
CA GLN A 198 -1.58 -15.46 -6.15
C GLN A 198 -0.06 -15.39 -6.08
N ASN A 199 0.55 -16.36 -5.45
CA ASN A 199 1.99 -16.47 -5.36
C ASN A 199 2.40 -17.92 -5.73
N TYR A 200 3.25 -18.04 -6.73
CA TYR A 200 3.80 -19.31 -7.20
C TYR A 200 5.31 -19.24 -7.18
N GLY A 201 5.94 -20.25 -6.64
CA GLY A 201 7.39 -20.37 -6.58
C GLY A 201 7.88 -21.75 -7.02
N VAL A 202 8.94 -21.77 -7.79
CA VAL A 202 9.66 -23.00 -8.14
C VAL A 202 11.11 -22.82 -7.77
N ASN A 203 11.65 -23.74 -6.99
CA ASN A 203 13.04 -23.72 -6.58
C ASN A 203 13.72 -25.03 -6.96
N ILE A 204 14.91 -24.93 -7.52
CA ILE A 204 15.74 -26.07 -7.90
C ILE A 204 17.08 -25.91 -7.19
N SER A 205 17.45 -26.88 -6.40
CA SER A 205 18.73 -26.87 -5.70
C SER A 205 19.41 -28.23 -5.77
N GLY A 206 20.72 -28.23 -5.73
CA GLY A 206 21.50 -29.45 -5.73
C GLY A 206 22.98 -29.16 -5.71
N GLY A 207 23.79 -30.23 -5.77
CA GLY A 207 25.21 -30.06 -5.88
C GLY A 207 25.99 -31.38 -5.98
N THR A 208 27.11 -31.27 -6.64
CA THR A 208 28.16 -32.31 -6.70
C THR A 208 29.26 -31.99 -5.70
N LYS A 209 30.27 -32.82 -5.62
CA LYS A 209 31.47 -32.54 -4.80
C LYS A 209 32.20 -31.26 -5.19
N LYS A 210 32.05 -30.83 -6.45
CA LYS A 210 32.79 -29.68 -7.02
C LYS A 210 31.96 -28.43 -7.21
N ALA A 211 30.63 -28.55 -7.39
CA ALA A 211 29.75 -27.41 -7.67
C ALA A 211 28.41 -27.55 -6.96
N THR A 212 27.88 -26.43 -6.49
CA THR A 212 26.52 -26.32 -5.93
C THR A 212 25.73 -25.32 -6.74
N TYR A 213 24.44 -25.54 -6.86
CA TYR A 213 23.55 -24.64 -7.58
C TYR A 213 22.24 -24.45 -6.82
N TYR A 214 21.68 -23.27 -6.98
CA TYR A 214 20.36 -22.90 -6.54
C TYR A 214 19.76 -21.96 -7.59
N THR A 215 18.55 -22.24 -8.01
CA THR A 215 17.78 -21.39 -8.94
C THR A 215 16.37 -21.29 -8.44
N SER A 216 15.83 -20.07 -8.43
CA SER A 216 14.46 -19.82 -8.05
C SER A 216 13.74 -19.02 -9.14
N LEU A 217 12.45 -19.29 -9.30
CA LEU A 217 11.52 -18.52 -10.13
C LEU A 217 10.27 -18.26 -9.31
N GLY A 218 9.94 -16.99 -9.12
CA GLY A 218 8.75 -16.56 -8.41
C GLY A 218 7.81 -15.76 -9.29
N TYR A 219 6.51 -15.98 -9.14
CA TYR A 219 5.45 -15.20 -9.76
C TYR A 219 4.48 -14.73 -8.69
N LEU A 220 4.28 -13.42 -8.59
CA LEU A 220 3.33 -12.79 -7.69
C LEU A 220 2.34 -11.95 -8.51
N ASN A 221 1.04 -12.22 -8.33
CA ASN A 221 -0.04 -11.40 -8.88
C ASN A 221 -0.88 -10.88 -7.72
N GLN A 222 -1.00 -9.55 -7.65
CA GLN A 222 -1.85 -8.84 -6.69
C GLN A 222 -2.93 -8.11 -7.50
N GLY A 223 -4.16 -8.61 -7.45
CA GLY A 223 -5.31 -8.10 -8.20
C GLY A 223 -5.82 -6.72 -7.78
#